data_13de7bb807004179f08e600567667bab
#
_entry.id   13de7bb807004179f08e600567667bab
#
_cell.length_a   1.000
_cell.length_b   1.000
_cell.length_c   1.000
_cell.angle_alpha   90.00
_cell.angle_beta   90.00
_cell.angle_gamma   90.00
#
_symmetry.space_group_name_H-M   'P 1'
#
loop_
_entity.id
_entity.type
_entity.pdbx_description
1 polymer ?
#
loop_
_entity_poly.entity_id
_entity_poly.type
_entity_poly.pdbx_seq_one_letter_code
_entity_poly.pdbx_strand_id
1 'polypeptide(L)'
;MGLDQYAYRRKKGESKKNMEQISYWRKHNRLHGWMEARWRKNKGQEVEDCNFNCVQFRLKQDDIFALLKDISSNNLPETEGFFFGDDSEGIYDKEDYEFCIMALDSIGKGYKIYYDSWW
;
A
#
# COMPACT_ATOMS: atom_id res chain seq x y z
N MET A 1 -5.10 7.03 -18.44
CA MET A 1 -5.43 7.17 -17.01
C MET A 1 -5.69 5.81 -16.43
N GLY A 2 -5.41 5.62 -15.18
CA GLY A 2 -5.59 4.38 -14.47
C GLY A 2 -4.84 4.45 -13.15
N LEU A 3 -5.03 3.45 -12.31
CA LEU A 3 -4.40 3.40 -11.01
C LEU A 3 -3.01 2.76 -11.11
N ASP A 4 -1.98 3.54 -10.88
CA ASP A 4 -0.62 3.05 -10.72
C ASP A 4 -0.24 3.11 -9.25
N GLN A 5 0.34 2.03 -8.74
CA GLN A 5 0.60 1.85 -7.31
C GLN A 5 2.05 1.44 -7.11
N TYR A 6 2.68 2.05 -6.12
CA TYR A 6 4.10 1.86 -5.85
C TYR A 6 4.33 1.62 -4.37
N ALA A 7 5.28 0.77 -4.04
CA ALA A 7 5.78 0.65 -2.69
C ALA A 7 7.28 0.91 -2.69
N TYR A 8 7.72 1.65 -1.68
CA TYR A 8 9.11 2.08 -1.55
C TYR A 8 9.65 1.74 -0.18
N ARG A 9 10.97 1.58 -0.10
CA ARG A 9 11.67 1.54 1.18
C ARG A 9 12.71 2.65 1.23
N ARG A 10 12.90 3.20 2.41
CA ARG A 10 13.90 4.22 2.67
C ARG A 10 14.63 3.88 3.95
N LYS A 11 15.97 3.86 3.89
CA LYS A 11 16.78 3.58 5.06
C LYS A 11 16.63 4.73 6.06
N LYS A 12 16.56 4.41 7.36
CA LYS A 12 16.43 5.40 8.41
C LYS A 12 17.59 6.41 8.32
N GLY A 13 17.23 7.71 8.33
CA GLY A 13 18.20 8.80 8.23
C GLY A 13 18.54 9.22 6.81
N GLU A 14 18.12 8.51 5.80
CA GLU A 14 18.34 8.90 4.41
C GLU A 14 17.26 9.83 3.88
N SER A 15 17.64 10.60 2.85
CA SER A 15 16.73 11.51 2.16
C SER A 15 15.60 10.76 1.42
N LYS A 16 14.45 11.40 1.30
CA LYS A 16 13.35 10.87 0.48
C LYS A 16 13.75 10.61 -0.98
N LYS A 17 14.80 11.30 -1.46
CA LYS A 17 15.31 11.10 -2.81
C LYS A 17 15.97 9.73 -2.98
N ASN A 18 16.34 9.07 -1.90
CA ASN A 18 17.02 7.78 -1.92
C ASN A 18 16.05 6.60 -1.66
N MET A 19 14.76 6.82 -1.87
CA MET A 19 13.78 5.75 -1.78
C MET A 19 13.98 4.72 -2.89
N GLU A 20 13.93 3.45 -2.51
CA GLU A 20 14.03 2.33 -3.45
C GLU A 20 12.64 1.75 -3.66
N GLN A 21 12.22 1.62 -4.92
CA GLN A 21 10.96 0.97 -5.24
C GLN A 21 11.10 -0.54 -5.05
N ILE A 22 10.22 -1.11 -4.25
CA ILE A 22 10.25 -2.55 -3.95
C ILE A 22 9.07 -3.30 -4.57
N SER A 23 8.01 -2.62 -4.94
CA SER A 23 6.85 -3.25 -5.59
C SER A 23 6.11 -2.25 -6.45
N TYR A 24 5.40 -2.79 -7.44
CA TYR A 24 4.57 -2.02 -8.35
C TYR A 24 3.32 -2.83 -8.68
N TRP A 25 2.16 -2.18 -8.65
CA TRP A 25 0.89 -2.77 -9.10
C TRP A 25 0.20 -1.79 -10.03
N ARG A 26 -0.62 -2.33 -10.90
CA ARG A 26 -1.48 -1.49 -11.74
C ARG A 26 -2.91 -1.99 -11.60
N LYS A 27 -3.81 -1.08 -11.26
CA LYS A 27 -5.24 -1.37 -11.11
C LYS A 27 -5.54 -2.47 -10.08
N HIS A 28 -4.72 -2.58 -9.04
CA HIS A 28 -5.01 -3.47 -7.92
C HIS A 28 -5.95 -2.75 -6.95
N ASN A 29 -7.21 -2.70 -7.32
CA ASN A 29 -8.22 -1.90 -6.63
C ASN A 29 -8.41 -2.30 -5.18
N ARG A 30 -8.41 -3.59 -4.90
CA ARG A 30 -8.59 -4.11 -3.53
C ARG A 30 -7.46 -3.69 -2.61
N LEU A 31 -6.22 -3.76 -3.07
CA LEU A 31 -5.08 -3.28 -2.29
C LEU A 31 -5.19 -1.78 -2.05
N HIS A 32 -5.55 -1.03 -3.07
CA HIS A 32 -5.69 0.42 -2.95
C HIS A 32 -6.78 0.79 -1.93
N GLY A 33 -7.92 0.12 -1.98
CA GLY A 33 -9.00 0.32 -1.01
C GLY A 33 -8.55 0.01 0.41
N TRP A 34 -7.79 -1.08 0.59
CA TRP A 34 -7.22 -1.44 1.89
C TRP A 34 -6.27 -0.35 2.40
N MET A 35 -5.38 0.13 1.54
CA MET A 35 -4.41 1.18 1.89
C MET A 35 -5.11 2.47 2.29
N GLU A 36 -6.11 2.89 1.53
CA GLU A 36 -6.87 4.11 1.85
C GLU A 36 -7.61 3.98 3.17
N ALA A 37 -8.28 2.86 3.40
CA ALA A 37 -9.00 2.62 4.65
C ALA A 37 -8.05 2.62 5.85
N ARG A 38 -6.89 1.99 5.71
CA ARG A 38 -5.88 1.97 6.77
C ARG A 38 -5.30 3.35 7.04
N TRP A 39 -5.01 4.10 5.98
CA TRP A 39 -4.53 5.47 6.08
C TRP A 39 -5.50 6.36 6.83
N ARG A 40 -6.79 6.27 6.49
CA ARG A 40 -7.82 7.06 7.18
C ARG A 40 -7.97 6.65 8.65
N LYS A 41 -7.87 5.36 8.93
CA LYS A 41 -7.90 4.86 10.30
C LYS A 41 -6.72 5.40 11.12
N ASN A 42 -5.52 5.40 10.55
CA ASN A 42 -4.31 5.81 11.23
C ASN A 42 -4.24 7.33 11.45
N LYS A 43 -4.75 8.10 10.51
CA LYS A 43 -4.70 9.57 10.55
C LYS A 43 -5.94 10.21 11.18
N GLY A 44 -7.05 9.48 11.22
CA GLY A 44 -8.28 9.98 11.81
C GLY A 44 -8.83 11.19 11.07
N GLN A 45 -9.27 12.20 11.82
CA GLN A 45 -9.92 13.37 11.24
C GLN A 45 -9.00 14.26 10.40
N GLU A 46 -7.69 14.13 10.55
CA GLU A 46 -6.73 14.94 9.79
C GLU A 46 -6.90 14.79 8.28
N VAL A 47 -7.40 13.65 7.83
CA VAL A 47 -7.53 13.33 6.40
C VAL A 47 -8.97 13.08 5.98
N GLU A 48 -9.94 13.45 6.79
CA GLU A 48 -11.34 13.18 6.51
C GLU A 48 -11.78 13.71 5.14
N ASP A 49 -11.35 14.93 4.81
CA ASP A 49 -11.68 15.59 3.54
C ASP A 49 -10.57 15.52 2.51
N CYS A 50 -9.54 14.70 2.75
CA CYS A 50 -8.38 14.62 1.86
C CYS A 50 -8.54 13.51 0.83
N ASN A 51 -8.01 13.77 -0.37
CA ASN A 51 -7.93 12.78 -1.44
C ASN A 51 -6.65 11.94 -1.25
N PHE A 52 -6.78 10.62 -1.40
CA PHE A 52 -5.65 9.70 -1.23
C PHE A 52 -4.73 9.63 -2.45
N ASN A 53 -4.99 10.39 -3.50
CA ASN A 53 -4.15 10.42 -4.69
C ASN A 53 -2.79 11.09 -4.39
N CYS A 54 -1.70 10.46 -4.79
CA CYS A 54 -0.32 10.96 -4.61
C CYS A 54 0.07 11.17 -3.14
N VAL A 55 -0.51 10.39 -2.24
CA VAL A 55 -0.17 10.43 -0.81
C VAL A 55 0.88 9.36 -0.52
N GLN A 56 1.98 9.74 0.13
CA GLN A 56 2.96 8.78 0.65
C GLN A 56 2.48 8.27 2.00
N PHE A 57 1.95 7.06 2.02
CA PHE A 57 1.44 6.44 3.23
C PHE A 57 2.51 5.54 3.84
N ARG A 58 2.99 5.90 5.04
CA ARG A 58 3.96 5.08 5.75
C ARG A 58 3.28 3.87 6.35
N LEU A 59 3.81 2.69 6.02
CA LEU A 59 3.36 1.40 6.54
C LEU A 59 4.33 0.92 7.62
N LYS A 60 3.83 0.79 8.83
CA LYS A 60 4.59 0.24 9.96
C LYS A 60 4.44 -1.27 10.00
N GLN A 61 5.22 -1.92 10.86
CA GLN A 61 5.17 -3.38 11.01
C GLN A 61 3.75 -3.89 11.26
N ASP A 62 3.01 -3.22 12.14
CA ASP A 62 1.63 -3.60 12.44
C ASP A 62 0.71 -3.51 11.22
N ASP A 63 0.94 -2.50 10.38
CA ASP A 63 0.17 -2.34 9.15
C ASP A 63 0.44 -3.49 8.18
N ILE A 64 1.70 -3.91 8.07
CA ILE A 64 2.07 -5.02 7.18
C ILE A 64 1.49 -6.34 7.69
N PHE A 65 1.54 -6.59 9.00
CA PHE A 65 0.91 -7.79 9.57
C PHE A 65 -0.61 -7.81 9.35
N ALA A 66 -1.26 -6.65 9.50
CA ALA A 66 -2.70 -6.55 9.24
C ALA A 66 -3.02 -6.82 7.77
N LEU A 67 -2.20 -6.28 6.86
CA LEU A 67 -2.36 -6.53 5.44
C LEU A 67 -2.18 -8.01 5.11
N LEU A 68 -1.13 -8.64 5.64
CA LEU A 68 -0.84 -10.05 5.42
C LEU A 68 -2.00 -10.93 5.90
N LYS A 69 -2.58 -10.60 7.05
CA LYS A 69 -3.74 -11.31 7.59
C LYS A 69 -4.93 -11.20 6.63
N ASP A 70 -5.21 -10.01 6.13
CA ASP A 70 -6.34 -9.79 5.23
C ASP A 70 -6.14 -10.45 3.87
N ILE A 71 -4.92 -10.47 3.36
CA ILE A 71 -4.59 -11.21 2.15
C ILE A 71 -4.82 -12.72 2.37
N SER A 72 -4.30 -13.26 3.48
CA SER A 72 -4.39 -14.69 3.80
C SER A 72 -5.83 -15.15 4.00
N SER A 73 -6.70 -14.27 4.50
CA SER A 73 -8.11 -14.54 4.75
C SER A 73 -9.00 -14.19 3.56
N ASN A 74 -8.42 -13.69 2.47
CA ASN A 74 -9.15 -13.18 1.31
C ASN A 74 -10.15 -12.08 1.70
N ASN A 75 -9.74 -11.19 2.58
CA ASN A 75 -10.59 -10.12 3.15
C ASN A 75 -10.23 -8.73 2.66
N LEU A 76 -9.51 -8.60 1.54
CA LEU A 76 -9.29 -7.29 0.95
C LEU A 76 -10.64 -6.73 0.49
N PRO A 77 -10.91 -5.43 0.73
CA PRO A 77 -12.21 -4.85 0.42
C PRO A 77 -12.46 -4.77 -1.07
N GLU A 78 -13.67 -5.07 -1.49
CA GLU A 78 -14.09 -4.79 -2.86
C GLU A 78 -14.00 -3.28 -3.08
N THR A 79 -13.28 -2.91 -4.13
CA THR A 79 -13.04 -1.49 -4.41
C THR A 79 -13.21 -1.25 -5.90
N GLU A 80 -14.14 -0.38 -6.23
CA GLU A 80 -14.38 0.05 -7.59
C GLU A 80 -14.24 1.56 -7.66
N GLY A 81 -13.88 2.08 -8.81
CA GLY A 81 -13.76 3.51 -9.00
C GLY A 81 -13.68 3.86 -10.46
N PHE A 82 -14.13 5.06 -10.77
CA PHE A 82 -14.15 5.55 -12.14
C PHE A 82 -12.76 5.47 -12.81
N PHE A 83 -11.72 5.74 -12.03
CA PHE A 83 -10.34 5.74 -12.52
C PHE A 83 -9.63 4.40 -12.35
N PHE A 84 -10.20 3.48 -11.58
CA PHE A 84 -9.52 2.25 -11.18
C PHE A 84 -9.83 1.07 -12.11
N GLY A 85 -10.99 1.11 -12.77
CA GLY A 85 -11.46 -0.02 -13.55
C GLY A 85 -12.13 -1.08 -12.69
N ASP A 86 -12.13 -2.31 -13.17
CA ASP A 86 -12.81 -3.42 -12.50
C ASP A 86 -12.02 -3.95 -11.30
N ASP A 87 -12.72 -4.66 -10.42
CA ASP A 87 -12.15 -5.29 -9.24
C ASP A 87 -11.14 -6.37 -9.62
N SER A 88 -10.07 -6.48 -8.83
CA SER A 88 -8.93 -7.35 -9.11
C SER A 88 -8.83 -8.54 -8.16
N GLU A 89 -9.95 -9.14 -7.77
CA GLU A 89 -9.97 -10.24 -6.80
C GLU A 89 -9.03 -11.39 -7.19
N GLY A 90 -8.08 -11.71 -6.31
CA GLY A 90 -7.21 -12.87 -6.42
C GLY A 90 -6.10 -12.78 -7.46
N ILE A 91 -6.10 -11.76 -8.33
CA ILE A 91 -5.12 -11.66 -9.42
C ILE A 91 -3.70 -11.39 -8.90
N TYR A 92 -3.59 -10.65 -7.81
CA TYR A 92 -2.31 -10.17 -7.28
C TYR A 92 -1.87 -10.83 -5.98
N ASP A 93 -2.48 -11.95 -5.60
CA ASP A 93 -2.19 -12.60 -4.32
C ASP A 93 -0.70 -12.89 -4.13
N LYS A 94 -0.05 -13.40 -5.16
CA LYS A 94 1.38 -13.72 -5.11
C LYS A 94 2.23 -12.46 -4.88
N GLU A 95 1.97 -11.41 -5.64
CA GLU A 95 2.67 -10.13 -5.54
C GLU A 95 2.44 -9.49 -4.20
N ASP A 96 1.23 -9.60 -3.67
CA ASP A 96 0.90 -9.05 -2.36
C ASP A 96 1.66 -9.75 -1.24
N TYR A 97 1.76 -11.08 -1.28
CA TYR A 97 2.56 -11.85 -0.32
C TYR A 97 4.04 -11.48 -0.42
N GLU A 98 4.57 -11.42 -1.64
CA GLU A 98 5.97 -11.07 -1.86
C GLU A 98 6.29 -9.67 -1.31
N PHE A 99 5.37 -8.73 -1.52
CA PHE A 99 5.50 -7.38 -0.96
C PHE A 99 5.56 -7.42 0.56
N CYS A 100 4.63 -8.12 1.20
CA CYS A 100 4.60 -8.20 2.67
C CYS A 100 5.89 -8.79 3.23
N ILE A 101 6.38 -9.87 2.64
CA ILE A 101 7.62 -10.53 3.08
C ILE A 101 8.81 -9.57 2.92
N MET A 102 8.92 -8.91 1.78
CA MET A 102 10.00 -7.96 1.53
C MET A 102 9.90 -6.75 2.47
N ALA A 103 8.69 -6.27 2.73
CA ALA A 103 8.48 -5.14 3.63
C ALA A 103 8.89 -5.48 5.06
N LEU A 104 8.51 -6.65 5.57
CA LEU A 104 8.88 -7.09 6.91
C LEU A 104 10.39 -7.28 7.04
N ASP A 105 11.03 -7.89 6.04
CA ASP A 105 12.48 -8.04 6.01
C ASP A 105 13.18 -6.67 6.04
N SER A 106 12.68 -5.73 5.23
CA SER A 106 13.24 -4.38 5.16
C SER A 106 13.08 -3.63 6.48
N ILE A 107 11.93 -3.75 7.13
CA ILE A 107 11.71 -3.11 8.44
C ILE A 107 12.69 -3.69 9.46
N GLY A 108 12.93 -4.99 9.46
CA GLY A 108 13.90 -5.63 10.34
C GLY A 108 15.33 -5.15 10.10
N LYS A 109 15.62 -4.63 8.91
CA LYS A 109 16.94 -4.08 8.55
C LYS A 109 17.04 -2.56 8.74
N GLY A 110 15.99 -1.93 9.30
CA GLY A 110 16.01 -0.49 9.58
C GLY A 110 15.42 0.40 8.49
N TYR A 111 14.71 -0.18 7.53
CA TYR A 111 14.03 0.59 6.50
C TYR A 111 12.63 1.01 6.94
N LYS A 112 12.15 2.11 6.36
CA LYS A 112 10.74 2.55 6.45
C LYS A 112 10.06 2.19 5.14
N ILE A 113 8.82 1.76 5.21
CA ILE A 113 8.03 1.33 4.05
C ILE A 113 6.96 2.37 3.75
N TYR A 114 6.78 2.69 2.46
CA TYR A 114 5.80 3.66 2.00
C TYR A 114 5.00 3.08 0.83
N TYR A 115 3.71 3.40 0.82
CA TYR A 115 2.82 3.15 -0.30
C TYR A 115 2.45 4.48 -0.94
N ASP A 116 2.49 4.54 -2.25
CA ASP A 116 2.10 5.71 -3.02
C ASP A 116 1.27 5.27 -4.23
N SER A 117 0.41 6.13 -4.67
CA SER A 117 -0.46 5.81 -5.81
C SER A 117 -0.76 7.07 -6.62
N TRP A 118 -1.06 6.85 -7.88
CA TRP A 118 -1.42 7.93 -8.79
C TRP A 118 -2.50 7.44 -9.75
N TRP A 119 -3.57 8.23 -9.83
CA TRP A 119 -4.63 7.98 -10.81
C TRP A 119 -5.20 9.25 -11.40
#